data_f9c9578d8903f46e5719d6d7ceb4d1a1
#
_entry.id   f9c9578d8903f46e5719d6d7ceb4d1a1
#
_cell.length_a   1.000
_cell.length_b   1.000
_cell.length_c   1.000
_cell.angle_alpha   90.00
_cell.angle_beta   90.00
_cell.angle_gamma   90.00
#
_symmetry.space_group_name_H-M   'P 1'
#
loop_
_entity.id
_entity.type
_entity.pdbx_description
1 polymer ?
#
loop_
_entity_poly.entity_id
_entity_poly.type
_entity_poly.pdbx_seq_one_letter_code
_entity_poly.pdbx_strand_id
1 'polypeptide(L)'
;MGSAVYIGAVAVGSMIFNLVYWLFGFLRMGASGMTSQALGRRNLKEVTLLLSRSLAIALSIASLLIILQVPLKWIMFWLIGPTADVAPFASTYFDIVIWGAPASLALFALSGWCIGMQNTRIPMMVSIMQNIVNILASLTLVYGLHMKIEGVALGTVIAQYAGCLMAVLLILHTYGRLRGYWRAKGTFLRQPMMQFFSINRDIFLRTLCLVAVNLYFTSAGARYGAVVLSVNTVLLQLYLLFSYFMDGFAYAGEALGGRYYGACNYRELRQMIQHLFGWALAMTVTYTILYLFGGMWMISILTDEPHVLLTAADYLPWAWLIPAAGAAAFIWDGLFIGFTATRGMLVSSFVAALIFFSTYRLTVNIMGNHGLWLAQIIYLSARGILQTGWYHIKLKALFH
;
A
#
# COMPACT_ATOMS: atom_id res chain seq x y z
N MET A 1 -26.18 9.24 14.85
CA MET A 1 -25.37 8.03 14.67
C MET A 1 -24.98 7.38 16.02
N GLY A 2 -25.84 7.26 16.97
CA GLY A 2 -25.47 6.70 18.30
C GLY A 2 -25.57 5.18 18.44
N SER A 3 -25.79 4.44 17.36
CA SER A 3 -25.93 2.99 17.43
C SER A 3 -24.64 2.30 17.00
N ALA A 4 -24.16 1.35 17.80
CA ALA A 4 -22.99 0.50 17.48
C ALA A 4 -23.11 -0.18 16.11
N VAL A 5 -24.33 -0.46 15.65
CA VAL A 5 -24.62 -1.05 14.34
C VAL A 5 -24.15 -0.16 13.18
N TYR A 6 -24.37 1.15 13.24
CA TYR A 6 -23.90 2.05 12.18
C TYR A 6 -22.38 2.17 12.13
N ILE A 7 -21.73 2.22 13.30
CA ILE A 7 -20.26 2.22 13.37
C ILE A 7 -19.70 0.91 12.80
N GLY A 8 -20.29 -0.22 13.19
CA GLY A 8 -19.94 -1.53 12.66
C GLY A 8 -20.10 -1.63 11.14
N ALA A 9 -21.20 -1.07 10.60
CA ALA A 9 -21.46 -1.09 9.17
C ALA A 9 -20.44 -0.26 8.37
N VAL A 10 -20.08 0.95 8.84
CA VAL A 10 -19.00 1.77 8.25
C VAL A 10 -17.67 1.04 8.33
N ALA A 11 -17.36 0.40 9.46
CA ALA A 11 -16.12 -0.36 9.63
C ALA A 11 -16.02 -1.52 8.62
N VAL A 12 -17.07 -2.33 8.49
CA VAL A 12 -17.15 -3.43 7.50
C VAL A 12 -17.02 -2.90 6.08
N GLY A 13 -17.79 -1.86 5.73
CA GLY A 13 -17.73 -1.26 4.40
C GLY A 13 -16.34 -0.71 4.07
N SER A 14 -15.73 0.02 5.00
CA SER A 14 -14.37 0.56 4.84
C SER A 14 -13.32 -0.55 4.72
N MET A 15 -13.46 -1.63 5.48
CA MET A 15 -12.58 -2.80 5.40
C MET A 15 -12.62 -3.44 4.00
N ILE A 16 -13.81 -3.58 3.40
CA ILE A 16 -13.98 -4.09 2.05
C ILE A 16 -13.21 -3.23 1.05
N PHE A 17 -13.43 -1.91 1.06
CA PHE A 17 -12.78 -1.02 0.09
C PHE A 17 -11.28 -0.88 0.33
N ASN A 18 -10.82 -0.89 1.57
CA ASN A 18 -9.39 -0.92 1.88
C ASN A 18 -8.72 -2.17 1.28
N LEU A 19 -9.33 -3.34 1.43
CA LEU A 19 -8.82 -4.59 0.86
C LEU A 19 -8.80 -4.53 -0.68
N VAL A 20 -9.93 -4.11 -1.28
CA VAL A 20 -10.06 -4.00 -2.74
C VAL A 20 -9.03 -3.01 -3.30
N TYR A 21 -8.95 -1.81 -2.74
CA TYR A 21 -8.02 -0.79 -3.24
C TYR A 21 -6.56 -1.15 -2.98
N TRP A 22 -6.25 -1.83 -1.89
CA TRP A 22 -4.90 -2.33 -1.65
C TRP A 22 -4.42 -3.28 -2.76
N LEU A 23 -5.30 -4.15 -3.23
CA LEU A 23 -5.00 -5.04 -4.38
C LEU A 23 -4.66 -4.25 -5.65
N PHE A 24 -5.29 -3.09 -5.86
CA PHE A 24 -5.04 -2.22 -7.02
C PHE A 24 -3.90 -1.21 -6.82
N GLY A 25 -3.21 -1.22 -5.70
CA GLY A 25 -2.03 -0.39 -5.44
C GLY A 25 -0.90 -0.56 -6.47
N PHE A 26 -0.90 -1.66 -7.22
CA PHE A 26 0.02 -1.88 -8.33
C PHE A 26 -0.08 -0.81 -9.44
N LEU A 27 -1.26 -0.20 -9.62
CA LEU A 27 -1.44 0.89 -10.60
C LEU A 27 -0.53 2.08 -10.26
N ARG A 28 -0.42 2.44 -8.98
CA ARG A 28 0.48 3.50 -8.52
C ARG A 28 1.94 3.12 -8.74
N MET A 29 2.32 1.93 -8.29
CA MET A 29 3.69 1.45 -8.33
C MET A 29 4.20 1.29 -9.78
N GLY A 30 3.39 0.66 -10.65
CA GLY A 30 3.73 0.49 -12.06
C GLY A 30 3.85 1.81 -12.82
N ALA A 31 2.92 2.74 -12.59
CA ALA A 31 2.96 4.06 -13.19
C ALA A 31 4.22 4.83 -12.76
N SER A 32 4.59 4.79 -11.47
CA SER A 32 5.73 5.53 -10.95
C SER A 32 7.06 4.97 -11.48
N GLY A 33 7.29 3.66 -11.39
CA GLY A 33 8.53 3.04 -11.86
C GLY A 33 8.79 3.27 -13.34
N MET A 34 7.77 3.11 -14.19
CA MET A 34 7.92 3.33 -15.62
C MET A 34 8.11 4.81 -15.97
N THR A 35 7.38 5.72 -15.28
CA THR A 35 7.48 7.16 -15.52
C THR A 35 8.85 7.69 -15.10
N SER A 36 9.38 7.26 -13.96
CA SER A 36 10.70 7.69 -13.49
C SER A 36 11.82 7.27 -14.46
N GLN A 37 11.75 6.08 -15.04
CA GLN A 37 12.69 5.65 -16.08
C GLN A 37 12.55 6.45 -17.38
N ALA A 38 11.32 6.69 -17.84
CA ALA A 38 11.08 7.51 -19.04
C ALA A 38 11.60 8.93 -18.85
N LEU A 39 11.44 9.50 -17.65
CA LEU A 39 11.99 10.80 -17.27
C LEU A 39 13.52 10.77 -17.30
N GLY A 40 14.15 9.71 -16.77
CA GLY A 40 15.60 9.52 -16.80
C GLY A 40 16.16 9.47 -18.22
N ARG A 41 15.47 8.81 -19.13
CA ARG A 41 15.80 8.77 -20.58
C ARG A 41 15.49 10.08 -21.31
N ARG A 42 14.95 11.08 -20.63
CA ARG A 42 14.47 12.35 -21.20
C ARG A 42 13.40 12.17 -22.31
N ASN A 43 12.65 11.08 -22.27
CA ASN A 43 11.60 10.77 -23.22
C ASN A 43 10.24 11.31 -22.74
N LEU A 44 10.04 12.64 -22.91
CA LEU A 44 8.82 13.32 -22.46
C LEU A 44 7.55 12.80 -23.16
N LYS A 45 7.68 12.30 -24.39
CA LYS A 45 6.56 11.67 -25.11
C LYS A 45 6.11 10.38 -24.37
N GLU A 46 7.04 9.54 -23.97
CA GLU A 46 6.72 8.31 -23.23
C GLU A 46 6.16 8.63 -21.85
N VAL A 47 6.68 9.64 -21.16
CA VAL A 47 6.15 10.13 -19.88
C VAL A 47 4.66 10.48 -19.98
N THR A 48 4.23 11.20 -21.03
CA THR A 48 2.81 11.55 -21.22
C THR A 48 1.97 10.35 -21.66
N LEU A 49 2.50 9.46 -22.48
CA LEU A 49 1.82 8.22 -22.86
C LEU A 49 1.61 7.28 -21.68
N LEU A 50 2.55 7.21 -20.74
CA LEU A 50 2.41 6.42 -19.52
C LEU A 50 1.27 6.92 -18.64
N LEU A 51 1.09 8.23 -18.50
CA LEU A 51 -0.05 8.79 -17.79
C LEU A 51 -1.38 8.37 -18.46
N SER A 52 -1.46 8.51 -19.78
CA SER A 52 -2.67 8.15 -20.52
C SER A 52 -2.98 6.65 -20.42
N ARG A 53 -1.95 5.77 -20.51
CA ARG A 53 -2.10 4.32 -20.35
C ARG A 53 -2.54 3.95 -18.94
N SER A 54 -1.90 4.51 -17.92
CA SER A 54 -2.23 4.25 -16.52
C SER A 54 -3.66 4.65 -16.20
N LEU A 55 -4.10 5.84 -16.67
CA LEU A 55 -5.48 6.30 -16.51
C LEU A 55 -6.48 5.42 -17.26
N ALA A 56 -6.19 5.07 -18.52
CA ALA A 56 -7.08 4.21 -19.30
C ALA A 56 -7.28 2.84 -18.62
N ILE A 57 -6.21 2.24 -18.10
CA ILE A 57 -6.27 0.95 -17.40
C ILE A 57 -7.01 1.12 -16.06
N ALA A 58 -6.72 2.17 -15.29
CA ALA A 58 -7.39 2.46 -14.03
C ALA A 58 -8.91 2.61 -14.22
N LEU A 59 -9.33 3.36 -15.24
CA LEU A 59 -10.75 3.56 -15.57
C LEU A 59 -11.39 2.27 -16.11
N SER A 60 -10.69 1.47 -16.90
CA SER A 60 -11.18 0.16 -17.37
C SER A 60 -11.42 -0.80 -16.20
N ILE A 61 -10.48 -0.86 -15.24
CA ILE A 61 -10.64 -1.67 -14.02
C ILE A 61 -11.79 -1.15 -13.17
N ALA A 62 -11.91 0.16 -13.00
CA ALA A 62 -13.00 0.78 -12.25
C ALA A 62 -14.36 0.46 -12.88
N SER A 63 -14.47 0.54 -14.21
CA SER A 63 -15.68 0.15 -14.92
C SER A 63 -16.02 -1.33 -14.72
N LEU A 64 -14.99 -2.20 -14.74
CA LEU A 64 -15.17 -3.63 -14.46
C LEU A 64 -15.65 -3.87 -13.02
N LEU A 65 -15.10 -3.15 -12.03
CA LEU A 65 -15.56 -3.25 -10.64
C LEU A 65 -17.02 -2.84 -10.48
N ILE A 66 -17.46 -1.77 -11.17
CA ILE A 66 -18.85 -1.33 -11.16
C ILE A 66 -19.75 -2.36 -11.84
N ILE A 67 -19.35 -2.92 -12.98
CA ILE A 67 -20.13 -3.96 -13.68
C ILE A 67 -20.25 -5.21 -12.80
N LEU A 68 -19.17 -5.59 -12.13
CA LEU A 68 -19.10 -6.77 -11.26
C LEU A 68 -19.43 -6.47 -9.80
N GLN A 69 -20.06 -5.32 -9.48
CA GLN A 69 -20.35 -4.92 -8.10
C GLN A 69 -21.16 -5.95 -7.31
N VAL A 70 -22.12 -6.61 -7.97
CA VAL A 70 -23.00 -7.60 -7.32
C VAL A 70 -22.21 -8.85 -6.90
N PRO A 71 -21.49 -9.57 -7.78
CA PRO A 71 -20.68 -10.70 -7.37
C PRO A 71 -19.55 -10.30 -6.43
N LEU A 72 -18.94 -9.10 -6.60
CA LEU A 72 -17.92 -8.60 -5.70
C LEU A 72 -18.45 -8.42 -4.27
N LYS A 73 -19.63 -7.77 -4.14
CA LYS A 73 -20.32 -7.62 -2.85
C LYS A 73 -20.57 -8.97 -2.20
N TRP A 74 -21.14 -9.93 -2.94
CA TRP A 74 -21.42 -11.27 -2.43
C TRP A 74 -20.15 -11.97 -1.91
N ILE A 75 -19.06 -11.95 -2.68
CA ILE A 75 -17.77 -12.56 -2.27
C ILE A 75 -17.21 -11.87 -1.01
N MET A 76 -17.24 -10.54 -0.94
CA MET A 76 -16.70 -9.79 0.20
C MET A 76 -17.54 -10.04 1.47
N PHE A 77 -18.85 -10.09 1.35
CA PHE A 77 -19.73 -10.37 2.48
C PHE A 77 -19.60 -11.82 2.97
N TRP A 78 -19.41 -12.77 2.04
CA TRP A 78 -19.11 -14.14 2.41
C TRP A 78 -17.77 -14.27 3.13
N LEU A 79 -16.75 -13.52 2.70
CA LEU A 79 -15.40 -13.56 3.29
C LEU A 79 -15.36 -12.90 4.68
N ILE A 80 -16.05 -11.78 4.86
CA ILE A 80 -16.02 -11.00 6.11
C ILE A 80 -17.04 -11.52 7.13
N GLY A 81 -18.19 -12.03 6.68
CA GLY A 81 -19.25 -12.58 7.52
C GLY A 81 -19.86 -11.55 8.48
N PRO A 82 -20.36 -10.39 8.01
CA PRO A 82 -20.97 -9.40 8.90
C PRO A 82 -22.21 -9.96 9.60
N THR A 83 -22.47 -9.51 10.84
CA THR A 83 -23.67 -9.91 11.58
C THR A 83 -24.95 -9.47 10.86
N ALA A 84 -26.06 -10.19 11.11
CA ALA A 84 -27.34 -9.92 10.44
C ALA A 84 -27.83 -8.47 10.60
N ASP A 85 -27.53 -7.84 11.75
CA ASP A 85 -27.92 -6.45 12.04
C ASP A 85 -27.06 -5.42 11.28
N VAL A 86 -25.81 -5.76 11.00
CA VAL A 86 -24.82 -4.88 10.34
C VAL A 86 -24.90 -5.00 8.81
N ALA A 87 -25.16 -6.20 8.31
CA ALA A 87 -25.12 -6.51 6.88
C ALA A 87 -25.96 -5.59 5.97
N PRO A 88 -27.22 -5.22 6.29
CA PRO A 88 -28.02 -4.33 5.45
C PRO A 88 -27.38 -2.95 5.29
N PHE A 89 -26.85 -2.39 6.39
CA PHE A 89 -26.22 -1.07 6.40
C PHE A 89 -24.85 -1.08 5.71
N ALA A 90 -24.06 -2.15 5.90
CA ALA A 90 -22.80 -2.33 5.17
C ALA A 90 -23.05 -2.51 3.66
N SER A 91 -24.14 -3.17 3.28
CA SER A 91 -24.58 -3.27 1.87
C SER A 91 -24.88 -1.90 1.28
N THR A 92 -25.67 -1.05 1.97
CA THR A 92 -25.96 0.31 1.53
C THR A 92 -24.67 1.14 1.39
N TYR A 93 -23.76 1.03 2.34
CA TYR A 93 -22.45 1.69 2.26
C TYR A 93 -21.67 1.23 1.02
N PHE A 94 -21.61 -0.07 0.76
CA PHE A 94 -20.94 -0.63 -0.39
C PHE A 94 -21.52 -0.13 -1.71
N ASP A 95 -22.87 -0.14 -1.84
CA ASP A 95 -23.58 0.24 -3.06
C ASP A 95 -23.37 1.72 -3.44
N ILE A 96 -23.07 2.56 -2.45
CA ILE A 96 -22.75 3.98 -2.68
C ILE A 96 -21.25 4.14 -2.98
N VAL A 97 -20.36 3.58 -2.14
CA VAL A 97 -18.92 3.85 -2.25
C VAL A 97 -18.28 3.21 -3.49
N ILE A 98 -18.88 2.15 -4.05
CA ILE A 98 -18.38 1.53 -5.29
C ILE A 98 -18.34 2.52 -6.47
N TRP A 99 -19.22 3.51 -6.51
CA TRP A 99 -19.23 4.57 -7.52
C TRP A 99 -18.05 5.54 -7.40
N GLY A 100 -17.32 5.50 -6.29
CA GLY A 100 -16.06 6.21 -6.12
C GLY A 100 -14.85 5.49 -6.73
N ALA A 101 -14.97 4.23 -7.17
CA ALA A 101 -13.88 3.45 -7.73
C ALA A 101 -13.18 4.13 -8.93
N PRO A 102 -13.85 4.78 -9.89
CA PRO A 102 -13.17 5.51 -10.96
C PRO A 102 -12.24 6.61 -10.46
N ALA A 103 -12.68 7.39 -9.49
CA ALA A 103 -11.86 8.45 -8.90
C ALA A 103 -10.68 7.88 -8.10
N SER A 104 -10.91 6.86 -7.29
CA SER A 104 -9.87 6.24 -6.46
C SER A 104 -8.79 5.56 -7.30
N LEU A 105 -9.15 4.78 -8.31
CA LEU A 105 -8.18 4.12 -9.17
C LEU A 105 -7.45 5.11 -10.10
N ALA A 106 -8.14 6.16 -10.57
CA ALA A 106 -7.49 7.25 -11.29
C ALA A 106 -6.47 7.98 -10.39
N LEU A 107 -6.80 8.20 -9.11
CA LEU A 107 -5.85 8.79 -8.15
C LEU A 107 -4.60 7.95 -7.96
N PHE A 108 -4.68 6.62 -7.98
CA PHE A 108 -3.48 5.77 -7.96
C PHE A 108 -2.61 6.01 -9.19
N ALA A 109 -3.19 6.05 -10.39
CA ALA A 109 -2.46 6.32 -11.62
C ALA A 109 -1.82 7.72 -11.62
N LEU A 110 -2.58 8.77 -11.23
CA LEU A 110 -2.12 10.15 -11.14
C LEU A 110 -1.01 10.32 -10.11
N SER A 111 -1.20 9.76 -8.90
CA SER A 111 -0.20 9.82 -7.82
C SER A 111 1.07 9.07 -8.19
N GLY A 112 0.96 7.88 -8.78
CA GLY A 112 2.11 7.13 -9.27
C GLY A 112 2.88 7.91 -10.32
N TRP A 113 2.21 8.50 -11.29
CA TRP A 113 2.84 9.33 -12.30
C TRP A 113 3.56 10.54 -11.68
N CYS A 114 2.94 11.25 -10.72
CA CYS A 114 3.56 12.36 -10.01
C CYS A 114 4.81 11.95 -9.25
N ILE A 115 4.79 10.80 -8.55
CA ILE A 115 5.97 10.25 -7.86
C ILE A 115 7.07 9.96 -8.88
N GLY A 116 6.75 9.32 -10.00
CA GLY A 116 7.70 9.08 -11.10
C GLY A 116 8.28 10.35 -11.71
N MET A 117 7.51 11.46 -11.71
CA MET A 117 7.96 12.80 -12.07
C MET A 117 8.75 13.51 -10.97
N GLN A 118 9.05 12.81 -9.87
CA GLN A 118 9.74 13.35 -8.68
C GLN A 118 8.98 14.48 -7.98
N ASN A 119 7.68 14.50 -8.11
CA ASN A 119 6.81 15.49 -7.47
C ASN A 119 5.87 14.80 -6.49
N THR A 120 6.30 14.69 -5.23
CA THR A 120 5.50 14.13 -4.13
C THR A 120 4.57 15.18 -3.50
N ARG A 121 4.75 16.48 -3.82
CA ARG A 121 3.91 17.55 -3.27
C ARG A 121 2.45 17.43 -3.74
N ILE A 122 2.24 17.11 -5.02
CA ILE A 122 0.89 16.97 -5.57
C ILE A 122 0.13 15.83 -4.88
N PRO A 123 0.62 14.59 -4.82
CA PRO A 123 -0.06 13.53 -4.07
C PRO A 123 -0.32 13.87 -2.60
N MET A 124 0.63 14.52 -1.93
CA MET A 124 0.47 14.96 -0.54
C MET A 124 -0.68 15.96 -0.39
N MET A 125 -0.69 17.03 -1.21
CA MET A 125 -1.74 18.05 -1.16
C MET A 125 -3.12 17.46 -1.47
N VAL A 126 -3.19 16.57 -2.45
CA VAL A 126 -4.43 15.87 -2.83
C VAL A 126 -4.93 15.00 -1.68
N SER A 127 -4.05 14.24 -1.03
CA SER A 127 -4.41 13.38 0.11
C SER A 127 -4.93 14.21 1.30
N ILE A 128 -4.26 15.33 1.64
CA ILE A 128 -4.72 16.23 2.71
C ILE A 128 -6.10 16.80 2.37
N MET A 129 -6.26 17.36 1.16
CA MET A 129 -7.54 17.93 0.73
C MET A 129 -8.66 16.89 0.70
N GLN A 130 -8.36 15.68 0.21
CA GLN A 130 -9.33 14.59 0.19
C GLN A 130 -9.84 14.24 1.60
N ASN A 131 -8.95 14.19 2.60
CA ASN A 131 -9.34 13.94 3.98
C ASN A 131 -10.17 15.10 4.56
N ILE A 132 -9.78 16.35 4.30
CA ILE A 132 -10.54 17.53 4.74
C ILE A 132 -11.96 17.51 4.11
N VAL A 133 -12.05 17.30 2.80
CA VAL A 133 -13.35 17.22 2.11
C VAL A 133 -14.18 16.05 2.64
N ASN A 134 -13.57 14.89 2.91
CA ASN A 134 -14.26 13.73 3.47
C ASN A 134 -14.91 14.07 4.83
N ILE A 135 -14.14 14.70 5.74
CA ILE A 135 -14.63 15.10 7.05
C ILE A 135 -15.79 16.12 6.91
N LEU A 136 -15.57 17.19 6.14
CA LEU A 136 -16.56 18.25 5.97
C LEU A 136 -17.84 17.75 5.30
N ALA A 137 -17.73 16.99 4.20
CA ALA A 137 -18.85 16.43 3.49
C ALA A 137 -19.64 15.44 4.36
N SER A 138 -18.95 14.54 5.05
CA SER A 138 -19.59 13.57 5.95
C SER A 138 -20.32 14.27 7.12
N LEU A 139 -19.70 15.28 7.74
CA LEU A 139 -20.35 16.05 8.80
C LEU A 139 -21.59 16.82 8.28
N THR A 140 -21.47 17.47 7.12
CA THR A 140 -22.57 18.22 6.53
C THR A 140 -23.74 17.31 6.16
N LEU A 141 -23.47 16.15 5.53
CA LEU A 141 -24.51 15.21 5.14
C LEU A 141 -25.17 14.52 6.33
N VAL A 142 -24.38 14.18 7.35
CA VAL A 142 -24.91 13.48 8.54
C VAL A 142 -25.65 14.43 9.47
N TYR A 143 -25.09 15.60 9.80
CA TYR A 143 -25.71 16.53 10.76
C TYR A 143 -26.60 17.57 10.10
N GLY A 144 -26.26 18.05 8.88
CA GLY A 144 -27.03 19.06 8.18
C GLY A 144 -28.26 18.47 7.45
N LEU A 145 -28.08 17.34 6.76
CA LEU A 145 -29.16 16.69 5.99
C LEU A 145 -29.75 15.47 6.71
N HIS A 146 -29.32 15.19 7.95
CA HIS A 146 -29.80 14.06 8.77
C HIS A 146 -29.67 12.69 8.10
N MET A 147 -28.74 12.56 7.13
CA MET A 147 -28.42 11.30 6.50
C MET A 147 -27.65 10.41 7.50
N LYS A 148 -27.91 9.11 7.46
CA LYS A 148 -27.25 8.16 8.36
C LYS A 148 -25.96 7.63 7.68
N ILE A 149 -25.92 6.34 7.39
CA ILE A 149 -24.79 5.69 6.76
C ILE A 149 -24.57 6.17 5.32
N GLU A 150 -25.65 6.52 4.64
CA GLU A 150 -25.62 7.07 3.30
C GLU A 150 -24.80 8.37 3.24
N GLY A 151 -24.93 9.22 4.28
CA GLY A 151 -24.18 10.47 4.38
C GLY A 151 -22.67 10.26 4.49
N VAL A 152 -22.24 9.27 5.25
CA VAL A 152 -20.80 8.91 5.37
C VAL A 152 -20.29 8.33 4.06
N ALA A 153 -21.07 7.45 3.42
CA ALA A 153 -20.72 6.82 2.15
C ALA A 153 -20.60 7.86 1.03
N LEU A 154 -21.58 8.76 0.91
CA LEU A 154 -21.57 9.86 -0.07
C LEU A 154 -20.43 10.84 0.21
N GLY A 155 -20.16 11.18 1.47
CA GLY A 155 -19.03 12.02 1.86
C GLY A 155 -17.71 11.43 1.38
N THR A 156 -17.54 10.12 1.47
CA THR A 156 -16.39 9.40 0.94
C THR A 156 -16.28 9.52 -0.59
N VAL A 157 -17.37 9.32 -1.30
CA VAL A 157 -17.40 9.43 -2.77
C VAL A 157 -17.09 10.86 -3.22
N ILE A 158 -17.70 11.86 -2.58
CA ILE A 158 -17.44 13.28 -2.87
C ILE A 158 -15.95 13.60 -2.67
N ALA A 159 -15.36 13.12 -1.58
CA ALA A 159 -13.94 13.33 -1.31
C ALA A 159 -13.03 12.68 -2.37
N GLN A 160 -13.37 11.48 -2.83
CA GLN A 160 -12.61 10.77 -3.87
C GLN A 160 -12.63 11.55 -5.20
N TYR A 161 -13.79 12.02 -5.63
CA TYR A 161 -13.92 12.84 -6.85
C TYR A 161 -13.27 14.22 -6.71
N ALA A 162 -13.43 14.88 -5.56
CA ALA A 162 -12.77 16.15 -5.28
C ALA A 162 -11.24 16.01 -5.32
N GLY A 163 -10.68 14.95 -4.72
CA GLY A 163 -9.26 14.64 -4.78
C GLY A 163 -8.79 14.35 -6.20
N CYS A 164 -9.56 13.58 -6.97
CA CYS A 164 -9.25 13.28 -8.37
C CYS A 164 -9.25 14.56 -9.24
N LEU A 165 -10.26 15.41 -9.10
CA LEU A 165 -10.36 16.69 -9.81
C LEU A 165 -9.17 17.58 -9.45
N MET A 166 -8.85 17.71 -8.17
CA MET A 166 -7.70 18.50 -7.70
C MET A 166 -6.38 17.96 -8.27
N ALA A 167 -6.18 16.65 -8.29
CA ALA A 167 -4.98 16.04 -8.87
C ALA A 167 -4.85 16.39 -10.36
N VAL A 168 -5.92 16.27 -11.13
CA VAL A 168 -5.95 16.64 -12.55
C VAL A 168 -5.62 18.12 -12.74
N LEU A 169 -6.28 19.00 -11.98
CA LEU A 169 -6.04 20.45 -12.09
C LEU A 169 -4.59 20.82 -11.75
N LEU A 170 -4.02 20.26 -10.67
CA LEU A 170 -2.63 20.51 -10.28
C LEU A 170 -1.64 19.98 -11.32
N ILE A 171 -1.90 18.81 -11.90
CA ILE A 171 -1.06 18.25 -12.97
C ILE A 171 -1.13 19.13 -14.22
N LEU A 172 -2.32 19.54 -14.64
CA LEU A 172 -2.50 20.42 -15.80
C LEU A 172 -1.85 21.79 -15.60
N HIS A 173 -1.91 22.33 -14.39
CA HIS A 173 -1.25 23.59 -14.05
C HIS A 173 0.28 23.46 -14.04
N THR A 174 0.79 22.46 -13.34
CA THR A 174 2.25 22.27 -13.13
C THR A 174 2.95 21.80 -14.40
N TYR A 175 2.30 20.90 -15.15
CA TYR A 175 2.88 20.25 -16.33
C TYR A 175 2.21 20.67 -17.64
N GLY A 176 1.61 21.84 -17.68
CA GLY A 176 0.94 22.39 -18.89
C GLY A 176 1.83 22.44 -20.12
N ARG A 177 3.15 22.61 -19.94
CA ARG A 177 4.14 22.58 -21.04
C ARG A 177 4.24 21.21 -21.73
N LEU A 178 3.83 20.12 -21.08
CA LEU A 178 3.81 18.78 -21.67
C LEU A 178 2.62 18.55 -22.61
N ARG A 179 1.65 19.49 -22.69
CA ARG A 179 0.48 19.37 -23.59
C ARG A 179 0.87 19.12 -25.05
N GLY A 180 2.00 19.69 -25.51
CA GLY A 180 2.51 19.45 -26.86
C GLY A 180 2.94 18.01 -27.16
N TYR A 181 3.24 17.23 -26.12
CA TYR A 181 3.59 15.81 -26.24
C TYR A 181 2.39 14.88 -26.04
N TRP A 182 1.24 15.42 -25.63
CA TRP A 182 0.02 14.65 -25.38
C TRP A 182 -0.63 14.27 -26.70
N ARG A 183 -0.28 13.11 -27.21
CA ARG A 183 -0.89 12.54 -28.42
C ARG A 183 -1.54 11.21 -28.08
N ALA A 184 -2.83 11.06 -28.40
CA ALA A 184 -3.53 9.79 -28.24
C ALA A 184 -2.91 8.65 -29.10
N LYS A 185 -2.29 9.01 -30.24
CA LYS A 185 -1.61 8.10 -31.16
C LYS A 185 -0.39 7.45 -30.45
N GLY A 186 -0.47 6.15 -30.19
CA GLY A 186 0.61 5.38 -29.55
C GLY A 186 0.30 4.92 -28.11
N THR A 187 -0.82 5.39 -27.50
CA THR A 187 -1.21 4.97 -26.16
C THR A 187 -1.43 3.46 -26.06
N PHE A 188 -2.12 2.88 -27.03
CA PHE A 188 -2.51 1.46 -27.04
C PHE A 188 -1.66 0.58 -27.96
N LEU A 189 -0.41 0.94 -28.22
CA LEU A 189 0.51 0.07 -28.95
C LEU A 189 0.74 -1.23 -28.17
N ARG A 190 0.67 -2.37 -28.86
CA ARG A 190 0.73 -3.72 -28.28
C ARG A 190 1.95 -3.93 -27.38
N GLN A 191 3.13 -3.61 -27.87
CA GLN A 191 4.39 -3.90 -27.15
C GLN A 191 4.53 -3.10 -25.83
N PRO A 192 4.32 -1.77 -25.78
CA PRO A 192 4.32 -1.01 -24.52
C PRO A 192 3.20 -1.42 -23.57
N MET A 193 2.03 -1.80 -24.10
CA MET A 193 0.92 -2.30 -23.26
C MET A 193 1.28 -3.66 -22.63
N MET A 194 1.86 -4.59 -23.37
CA MET A 194 2.31 -5.87 -22.83
C MET A 194 3.37 -5.68 -21.73
N GLN A 195 4.31 -4.76 -21.91
CA GLN A 195 5.29 -4.41 -20.88
C GLN A 195 4.61 -3.85 -19.63
N PHE A 196 3.67 -2.91 -19.80
CA PHE A 196 2.90 -2.35 -18.68
C PHE A 196 2.15 -3.44 -17.93
N PHE A 197 1.45 -4.33 -18.62
CA PHE A 197 0.73 -5.43 -17.98
C PHE A 197 1.65 -6.43 -17.30
N SER A 198 2.80 -6.75 -17.88
CA SER A 198 3.77 -7.67 -17.25
C SER A 198 4.29 -7.13 -15.92
N ILE A 199 4.66 -5.84 -15.86
CA ILE A 199 5.12 -5.18 -14.64
C ILE A 199 4.01 -5.18 -13.59
N ASN A 200 2.82 -4.74 -13.97
CA ASN A 200 1.69 -4.64 -13.04
C ASN A 200 1.20 -6.00 -12.55
N ARG A 201 1.22 -7.03 -13.39
CA ARG A 201 0.91 -8.41 -13.00
C ARG A 201 1.87 -8.91 -11.90
N ASP A 202 3.16 -8.68 -12.07
CA ASP A 202 4.15 -9.14 -11.10
C ASP A 202 3.97 -8.42 -9.74
N ILE A 203 3.67 -7.12 -9.77
CA ILE A 203 3.36 -6.34 -8.55
C ILE A 203 2.05 -6.83 -7.92
N PHE A 204 1.02 -7.11 -8.71
CA PHE A 204 -0.25 -7.64 -8.23
C PHE A 204 -0.06 -9.01 -7.55
N LEU A 205 0.62 -9.94 -8.20
CA LEU A 205 0.89 -11.27 -7.62
C LEU A 205 1.73 -11.17 -6.33
N ARG A 206 2.70 -10.27 -6.30
CA ARG A 206 3.45 -9.97 -5.07
C ARG A 206 2.51 -9.47 -3.97
N THR A 207 1.59 -8.57 -4.29
CA THR A 207 0.63 -8.03 -3.31
C THR A 207 -0.28 -9.13 -2.77
N LEU A 208 -0.70 -10.08 -3.60
CA LEU A 208 -1.44 -11.27 -3.13
C LEU A 208 -0.64 -12.08 -2.08
N CYS A 209 0.67 -12.25 -2.28
CA CYS A 209 1.51 -12.92 -1.28
C CYS A 209 1.51 -12.16 0.06
N LEU A 210 1.61 -10.82 0.03
CA LEU A 210 1.56 -9.98 1.23
C LEU A 210 0.22 -10.09 1.95
N VAL A 211 -0.87 -10.01 1.18
CA VAL A 211 -2.24 -10.15 1.70
C VAL A 211 -2.43 -11.51 2.34
N ALA A 212 -1.99 -12.58 1.68
CA ALA A 212 -2.10 -13.94 2.20
C ALA A 212 -1.38 -14.11 3.54
N VAL A 213 -0.15 -13.59 3.67
CA VAL A 213 0.60 -13.63 4.94
C VAL A 213 -0.12 -12.83 6.03
N ASN A 214 -0.60 -11.61 5.73
CA ASN A 214 -1.30 -10.77 6.70
C ASN A 214 -2.62 -11.39 7.18
N LEU A 215 -3.44 -11.89 6.25
CA LEU A 215 -4.71 -12.55 6.60
C LEU A 215 -4.46 -13.81 7.42
N TYR A 216 -3.46 -14.60 7.06
CA TYR A 216 -3.12 -15.80 7.81
C TYR A 216 -2.57 -15.46 9.20
N PHE A 217 -1.72 -14.43 9.33
CA PHE A 217 -1.22 -13.95 10.62
C PHE A 217 -2.37 -13.61 11.58
N THR A 218 -3.34 -12.82 11.10
CA THR A 218 -4.52 -12.43 11.88
C THR A 218 -5.38 -13.64 12.23
N SER A 219 -5.67 -14.51 11.26
CA SER A 219 -6.47 -15.72 11.47
C SER A 219 -5.81 -16.72 12.42
N ALA A 220 -4.49 -16.89 12.32
CA ALA A 220 -3.74 -17.75 13.22
C ALA A 220 -3.70 -17.17 14.65
N GLY A 221 -3.50 -15.84 14.78
CA GLY A 221 -3.54 -15.12 16.05
C GLY A 221 -4.89 -15.26 16.77
N ALA A 222 -6.00 -15.26 16.03
CA ALA A 222 -7.34 -15.43 16.60
C ALA A 222 -7.55 -16.78 17.33
N ARG A 223 -6.79 -17.81 16.98
CA ARG A 223 -6.87 -19.14 17.62
C ARG A 223 -6.36 -19.14 19.05
N TYR A 224 -5.59 -18.14 19.46
CA TYR A 224 -5.04 -18.02 20.81
C TYR A 224 -5.93 -17.20 21.76
N GLY A 225 -7.13 -16.84 21.32
CA GLY A 225 -8.11 -16.12 22.12
C GLY A 225 -8.12 -14.60 21.87
N ALA A 226 -9.13 -13.94 22.39
CA ALA A 226 -9.41 -12.53 22.11
C ALA A 226 -8.29 -11.58 22.62
N VAL A 227 -7.72 -11.87 23.80
CA VAL A 227 -6.65 -11.04 24.39
C VAL A 227 -5.40 -11.09 23.52
N VAL A 228 -4.96 -12.28 23.11
CA VAL A 228 -3.76 -12.44 22.25
C VAL A 228 -3.99 -11.83 20.87
N LEU A 229 -5.20 -11.98 20.31
CA LEU A 229 -5.56 -11.32 19.04
C LEU A 229 -5.46 -9.78 19.16
N SER A 230 -5.96 -9.22 20.27
CA SER A 230 -5.88 -7.79 20.54
C SER A 230 -4.43 -7.33 20.68
N VAL A 231 -3.59 -8.08 21.41
CA VAL A 231 -2.15 -7.82 21.50
C VAL A 231 -1.49 -7.83 20.13
N ASN A 232 -1.73 -8.86 19.32
CA ASN A 232 -1.20 -8.95 17.97
C ASN A 232 -1.62 -7.74 17.13
N THR A 233 -2.89 -7.32 17.24
CA THR A 233 -3.42 -6.15 16.51
C THR A 233 -2.71 -4.87 16.91
N VAL A 234 -2.51 -4.65 18.20
CA VAL A 234 -1.82 -3.45 18.71
C VAL A 234 -0.34 -3.43 18.29
N LEU A 235 0.35 -4.57 18.37
CA LEU A 235 1.74 -4.67 17.92
C LEU A 235 1.87 -4.49 16.40
N LEU A 236 0.88 -4.93 15.62
CA LEU A 236 0.83 -4.64 14.19
C LEU A 236 0.66 -3.14 13.89
N GLN A 237 0.08 -2.33 14.78
CA GLN A 237 0.07 -0.87 14.61
C GLN A 237 1.48 -0.28 14.73
N LEU A 238 2.33 -0.82 15.62
CA LEU A 238 3.74 -0.43 15.67
C LEU A 238 4.48 -0.79 14.38
N TYR A 239 4.21 -1.98 13.84
CA TYR A 239 4.73 -2.36 12.51
C TYR A 239 4.28 -1.39 11.41
N LEU A 240 3.00 -1.03 11.36
CA LEU A 240 2.45 -0.09 10.38
C LEU A 240 3.06 1.30 10.52
N LEU A 241 3.27 1.78 11.75
CA LEU A 241 3.91 3.07 12.01
C LEU A 241 5.32 3.10 11.39
N PHE A 242 6.14 2.09 11.65
CA PHE A 242 7.46 1.96 11.03
C PHE A 242 7.37 1.87 9.50
N SER A 243 6.43 1.07 8.98
CA SER A 243 6.19 0.89 7.55
C SER A 243 5.91 2.23 6.85
N TYR A 244 5.03 3.06 7.39
CA TYR A 244 4.69 4.36 6.79
C TYR A 244 5.90 5.30 6.66
N PHE A 245 6.81 5.29 7.63
CA PHE A 245 8.05 6.06 7.51
C PHE A 245 8.99 5.47 6.45
N MET A 246 9.14 4.16 6.43
CA MET A 246 9.96 3.48 5.44
C MET A 246 9.41 3.62 4.01
N ASP A 247 8.10 3.71 3.84
CA ASP A 247 7.46 3.96 2.55
C ASP A 247 7.88 5.31 1.95
N GLY A 248 8.13 6.33 2.78
CA GLY A 248 8.69 7.61 2.32
C GLY A 248 10.05 7.44 1.64
N PHE A 249 10.94 6.64 2.23
CA PHE A 249 12.25 6.32 1.63
C PHE A 249 12.10 5.38 0.41
N ALA A 250 11.15 4.45 0.45
CA ALA A 250 10.84 3.59 -0.68
C ALA A 250 10.37 4.42 -1.89
N TYR A 251 9.51 5.44 -1.70
CA TYR A 251 9.10 6.34 -2.78
C TYR A 251 10.26 7.16 -3.34
N ALA A 252 11.21 7.59 -2.49
CA ALA A 252 12.42 8.23 -2.96
C ALA A 252 13.28 7.26 -3.81
N GLY A 253 13.42 6.02 -3.37
CA GLY A 253 14.07 4.95 -4.12
C GLY A 253 13.40 4.65 -5.46
N GLU A 254 12.07 4.64 -5.48
CA GLU A 254 11.24 4.43 -6.68
C GLU A 254 11.45 5.55 -7.70
N ALA A 255 11.37 6.81 -7.26
CA ALA A 255 11.48 7.98 -8.13
C ALA A 255 12.91 8.24 -8.60
N LEU A 256 13.88 8.30 -7.68
CA LEU A 256 15.28 8.59 -8.01
C LEU A 256 15.97 7.38 -8.62
N GLY A 257 15.72 6.18 -8.08
CA GLY A 257 16.27 4.94 -8.60
C GLY A 257 15.87 4.70 -10.04
N GLY A 258 14.58 4.86 -10.36
CA GLY A 258 14.10 4.75 -11.73
C GLY A 258 14.69 5.79 -12.66
N ARG A 259 14.84 7.04 -12.20
CA ARG A 259 15.45 8.11 -13.00
C ARG A 259 16.91 7.83 -13.31
N TYR A 260 17.73 7.50 -12.30
CA TYR A 260 19.15 7.24 -12.53
C TYR A 260 19.38 5.97 -13.35
N TYR A 261 18.55 4.94 -13.11
CA TYR A 261 18.57 3.71 -13.90
C TYR A 261 18.19 4.00 -15.37
N GLY A 262 17.10 4.76 -15.60
CA GLY A 262 16.68 5.16 -16.93
C GLY A 262 17.70 6.03 -17.68
N ALA A 263 18.45 6.86 -16.95
CA ALA A 263 19.53 7.70 -17.49
C ALA A 263 20.85 6.94 -17.70
N CYS A 264 20.93 5.65 -17.32
CA CYS A 264 22.17 4.86 -17.29
C CYS A 264 23.28 5.51 -16.45
N ASN A 265 22.90 6.32 -15.45
CA ASN A 265 23.87 6.99 -14.55
C ASN A 265 24.09 6.11 -13.30
N TYR A 266 24.90 5.08 -13.47
CA TYR A 266 25.12 4.06 -12.44
C TYR A 266 25.94 4.56 -11.26
N ARG A 267 26.74 5.60 -11.43
CA ARG A 267 27.51 6.22 -10.33
C ARG A 267 26.56 6.86 -9.33
N GLU A 268 25.68 7.76 -9.80
CA GLU A 268 24.66 8.43 -8.97
C GLU A 268 23.67 7.40 -8.37
N LEU A 269 23.32 6.38 -9.15
CA LEU A 269 22.45 5.31 -8.69
C LEU A 269 23.06 4.58 -7.48
N ARG A 270 24.33 4.23 -7.55
CA ARG A 270 25.04 3.54 -6.46
C ARG A 270 25.12 4.42 -5.20
N GLN A 271 25.47 5.70 -5.36
CA GLN A 271 25.52 6.65 -4.25
C GLN A 271 24.14 6.80 -3.59
N MET A 272 23.09 6.95 -4.41
CA MET A 272 21.71 7.07 -3.92
C MET A 272 21.28 5.82 -3.14
N ILE A 273 21.60 4.60 -3.62
CA ILE A 273 21.32 3.35 -2.88
C ILE A 273 22.04 3.37 -1.54
N GLN A 274 23.31 3.76 -1.49
CA GLN A 274 24.08 3.84 -0.24
C GLN A 274 23.46 4.84 0.75
N HIS A 275 23.04 6.02 0.28
CA HIS A 275 22.37 7.00 1.12
C HIS A 275 20.99 6.49 1.63
N LEU A 276 20.22 5.83 0.80
CA LEU A 276 18.93 5.25 1.23
C LEU A 276 19.13 4.18 2.31
N PHE A 277 20.10 3.30 2.16
CA PHE A 277 20.42 2.31 3.21
C PHE A 277 21.01 2.95 4.46
N GLY A 278 21.78 4.03 4.33
CA GLY A 278 22.25 4.83 5.47
C GLY A 278 21.09 5.44 6.28
N TRP A 279 20.12 6.04 5.59
CA TRP A 279 18.90 6.55 6.23
C TRP A 279 18.03 5.43 6.81
N ALA A 280 17.91 4.31 6.09
CA ALA A 280 17.19 3.14 6.61
C ALA A 280 17.80 2.61 7.89
N LEU A 281 19.13 2.57 7.99
CA LEU A 281 19.83 2.19 9.21
C LEU A 281 19.56 3.19 10.35
N ALA A 282 19.63 4.50 10.07
CA ALA A 282 19.32 5.53 11.07
C ALA A 282 17.88 5.38 11.59
N MET A 283 16.91 5.16 10.69
CA MET A 283 15.51 4.93 11.08
C MET A 283 15.34 3.62 11.86
N THR A 284 16.05 2.56 11.46
CA THR A 284 16.06 1.28 12.20
C THR A 284 16.49 1.48 13.64
N VAL A 285 17.62 2.15 13.85
CA VAL A 285 18.12 2.44 15.19
C VAL A 285 17.15 3.31 15.98
N THR A 286 16.63 4.38 15.36
CA THR A 286 15.66 5.29 16.00
C THR A 286 14.41 4.56 16.45
N TYR A 287 13.79 3.76 15.58
CA TYR A 287 12.56 3.04 15.91
C TYR A 287 12.79 1.87 16.86
N THR A 288 13.94 1.20 16.79
CA THR A 288 14.29 0.17 17.77
C THR A 288 14.42 0.77 19.17
N ILE A 289 15.11 1.92 19.31
CA ILE A 289 15.21 2.65 20.58
C ILE A 289 13.84 3.12 21.05
N LEU A 290 13.02 3.68 20.14
CA LEU A 290 11.68 4.15 20.45
C LEU A 290 10.79 3.01 20.97
N TYR A 291 10.83 1.83 20.35
CA TYR A 291 10.04 0.69 20.78
C TYR A 291 10.58 0.02 22.04
N LEU A 292 11.90 0.06 22.25
CA LEU A 292 12.53 -0.50 23.45
C LEU A 292 12.12 0.29 24.70
N PHE A 293 12.19 1.63 24.64
CA PHE A 293 11.95 2.49 25.80
C PHE A 293 10.50 3.03 25.86
N GLY A 294 9.87 3.23 24.70
CA GLY A 294 8.54 3.84 24.61
C GLY A 294 7.43 2.85 24.20
N GLY A 295 7.75 1.58 23.90
CA GLY A 295 6.78 0.63 23.33
C GLY A 295 5.55 0.42 24.21
N MET A 296 5.73 0.21 25.50
CA MET A 296 4.59 0.05 26.43
C MET A 296 3.74 1.32 26.53
N TRP A 297 4.36 2.49 26.57
CA TRP A 297 3.64 3.76 26.53
C TRP A 297 2.85 3.92 25.22
N MET A 298 3.41 3.57 24.08
CA MET A 298 2.70 3.61 22.79
C MET A 298 1.51 2.63 22.78
N ILE A 299 1.66 1.46 23.37
CA ILE A 299 0.59 0.47 23.50
C ILE A 299 -0.53 1.02 24.39
N SER A 300 -0.19 1.68 25.52
CA SER A 300 -1.18 2.27 26.43
C SER A 300 -1.97 3.43 25.81
N ILE A 301 -1.47 4.08 24.74
CA ILE A 301 -2.28 5.05 23.97
C ILE A 301 -3.31 4.33 23.08
N LEU A 302 -3.02 3.10 22.64
CA LEU A 302 -3.88 2.36 21.73
C LEU A 302 -4.96 1.54 22.43
N THR A 303 -4.75 1.18 23.70
CA THR A 303 -5.69 0.38 24.49
C THR A 303 -5.55 0.64 25.99
N ASP A 304 -6.69 0.71 26.69
CA ASP A 304 -6.77 0.85 28.15
C ASP A 304 -7.06 -0.50 28.83
N GLU A 305 -7.19 -1.60 28.07
CA GLU A 305 -7.57 -2.93 28.59
C GLU A 305 -6.39 -3.56 29.37
N PRO A 306 -6.52 -3.75 30.72
CA PRO A 306 -5.41 -4.20 31.56
C PRO A 306 -4.84 -5.56 31.15
N HIS A 307 -5.71 -6.49 30.75
CA HIS A 307 -5.26 -7.84 30.32
C HIS A 307 -4.45 -7.78 29.02
N VAL A 308 -4.80 -6.88 28.10
CA VAL A 308 -4.06 -6.66 26.86
C VAL A 308 -2.69 -6.02 27.18
N LEU A 309 -2.63 -5.02 28.06
CA LEU A 309 -1.38 -4.36 28.46
C LEU A 309 -0.41 -5.33 29.12
N LEU A 310 -0.90 -6.16 30.06
CA LEU A 310 -0.07 -7.16 30.75
C LEU A 310 0.49 -8.19 29.76
N THR A 311 -0.37 -8.73 28.89
CA THR A 311 0.05 -9.73 27.89
C THR A 311 0.95 -9.14 26.81
N ALA A 312 0.75 -7.86 26.46
CA ALA A 312 1.58 -7.18 25.45
C ALA A 312 3.05 -7.07 25.86
N ALA A 313 3.34 -7.00 27.16
CA ALA A 313 4.73 -6.97 27.65
C ALA A 313 5.53 -8.23 27.22
N ASP A 314 4.89 -9.40 27.18
CA ASP A 314 5.53 -10.66 26.77
C ASP A 314 5.86 -10.69 25.27
N TYR A 315 5.08 -9.98 24.46
CA TYR A 315 5.23 -9.97 22.99
C TYR A 315 5.96 -8.72 22.48
N LEU A 316 6.15 -7.68 23.29
CA LEU A 316 6.81 -6.44 22.90
C LEU A 316 8.24 -6.65 22.35
N PRO A 317 9.06 -7.61 22.82
CA PRO A 317 10.38 -7.89 22.23
C PRO A 317 10.34 -8.17 20.74
N TRP A 318 9.26 -8.74 20.21
CA TRP A 318 9.11 -8.93 18.77
C TRP A 318 8.98 -7.61 18.01
N ALA A 319 8.34 -6.60 18.61
CA ALA A 319 8.24 -5.27 18.00
C ALA A 319 9.62 -4.59 17.87
N TRP A 320 10.55 -4.83 18.80
CA TRP A 320 11.91 -4.28 18.71
C TRP A 320 12.71 -4.80 17.52
N LEU A 321 12.39 -6.01 17.05
CA LEU A 321 13.06 -6.65 15.92
C LEU A 321 12.49 -6.21 14.57
N ILE A 322 11.26 -5.68 14.53
CA ILE A 322 10.58 -5.27 13.29
C ILE A 322 11.42 -4.31 12.46
N PRO A 323 12.00 -3.21 13.02
CA PRO A 323 12.76 -2.27 12.22
C PRO A 323 13.98 -2.91 11.56
N ALA A 324 14.72 -3.71 12.29
CA ALA A 324 15.90 -4.39 11.77
C ALA A 324 15.56 -5.43 10.70
N ALA A 325 14.50 -6.20 10.91
CA ALA A 325 14.05 -7.23 9.99
C ALA A 325 13.45 -6.66 8.70
N GLY A 326 12.73 -5.53 8.79
CA GLY A 326 11.93 -4.99 7.68
C GLY A 326 12.67 -3.96 6.83
N ALA A 327 13.60 -3.19 7.37
CA ALA A 327 14.19 -2.03 6.71
C ALA A 327 14.70 -2.31 5.29
N ALA A 328 15.47 -3.38 5.11
CA ALA A 328 16.02 -3.75 3.82
C ALA A 328 14.90 -4.09 2.80
N ALA A 329 13.84 -4.79 3.23
CA ALA A 329 12.74 -5.16 2.37
C ALA A 329 11.97 -3.93 1.86
N PHE A 330 11.73 -2.92 2.71
CA PHE A 330 11.05 -1.69 2.30
C PHE A 330 11.86 -0.89 1.29
N ILE A 331 13.17 -0.72 1.53
CA ILE A 331 14.04 0.01 0.60
C ILE A 331 14.14 -0.70 -0.75
N TRP A 332 14.35 -2.02 -0.75
CA TRP A 332 14.40 -2.78 -2.00
C TRP A 332 13.08 -2.78 -2.74
N ASP A 333 11.95 -2.82 -2.05
CA ASP A 333 10.63 -2.73 -2.72
C ASP A 333 10.53 -1.46 -3.57
N GLY A 334 10.92 -0.30 -3.04
CA GLY A 334 10.95 0.95 -3.80
C GLY A 334 11.94 0.91 -4.97
N LEU A 335 13.15 0.44 -4.73
CA LEU A 335 14.19 0.36 -5.76
C LEU A 335 13.82 -0.59 -6.90
N PHE A 336 13.26 -1.77 -6.58
CA PHE A 336 12.83 -2.75 -7.58
C PHE A 336 11.67 -2.23 -8.44
N ILE A 337 10.77 -1.43 -7.88
CA ILE A 337 9.74 -0.72 -8.64
C ILE A 337 10.40 0.31 -9.57
N GLY A 338 11.33 1.13 -9.06
CA GLY A 338 12.07 2.11 -9.85
C GLY A 338 12.84 1.47 -11.02
N PHE A 339 13.48 0.33 -10.78
CA PHE A 339 14.19 -0.44 -11.83
C PHE A 339 13.25 -1.22 -12.74
N THR A 340 11.95 -1.27 -12.43
CA THR A 340 10.98 -2.19 -13.07
C THR A 340 11.42 -3.67 -13.01
N ALA A 341 12.22 -4.02 -12.01
CA ALA A 341 12.69 -5.39 -11.77
C ALA A 341 11.66 -6.20 -10.95
N THR A 342 10.38 -6.07 -11.30
CA THR A 342 9.21 -6.56 -10.56
C THR A 342 9.19 -8.07 -10.40
N ARG A 343 9.78 -8.82 -11.36
CA ARG A 343 9.91 -10.27 -11.24
C ARG A 343 10.79 -10.70 -10.06
N GLY A 344 11.88 -9.98 -9.80
CA GLY A 344 12.73 -10.23 -8.62
C GLY A 344 11.99 -10.00 -7.32
N MET A 345 11.21 -8.92 -7.26
CA MET A 345 10.35 -8.58 -6.13
C MET A 345 9.27 -9.65 -5.88
N LEU A 346 8.60 -10.13 -6.95
CA LEU A 346 7.62 -11.21 -6.87
C LEU A 346 8.23 -12.50 -6.33
N VAL A 347 9.33 -12.97 -6.93
CA VAL A 347 9.99 -14.22 -6.53
C VAL A 347 10.45 -14.15 -5.07
N SER A 348 11.07 -13.04 -4.67
CA SER A 348 11.52 -12.85 -3.28
C SER A 348 10.35 -12.87 -2.29
N SER A 349 9.23 -12.22 -2.64
CA SER A 349 8.04 -12.20 -1.77
C SER A 349 7.36 -13.56 -1.69
N PHE A 350 7.30 -14.29 -2.80
CA PHE A 350 6.74 -15.65 -2.83
C PHE A 350 7.56 -16.64 -2.01
N VAL A 351 8.89 -16.64 -2.19
CA VAL A 351 9.78 -17.50 -1.40
C VAL A 351 9.72 -17.14 0.09
N ALA A 352 9.71 -15.85 0.42
CA ALA A 352 9.57 -15.40 1.80
C ALA A 352 8.21 -15.84 2.41
N ALA A 353 7.12 -15.79 1.65
CA ALA A 353 5.82 -16.29 2.11
C ALA A 353 5.85 -17.81 2.39
N LEU A 354 6.51 -18.58 1.53
CA LEU A 354 6.71 -20.03 1.79
C LEU A 354 7.53 -20.25 3.09
N ILE A 355 8.57 -19.46 3.30
CA ILE A 355 9.38 -19.50 4.52
C ILE A 355 8.50 -19.17 5.75
N PHE A 356 7.63 -18.15 5.66
CA PHE A 356 6.69 -17.80 6.72
C PHE A 356 5.80 -18.99 7.11
N PHE A 357 5.11 -19.58 6.14
CA PHE A 357 4.21 -20.71 6.40
C PHE A 357 4.95 -21.94 6.95
N SER A 358 6.13 -22.23 6.42
CA SER A 358 6.98 -23.34 6.88
C SER A 358 7.46 -23.11 8.31
N THR A 359 7.96 -21.90 8.62
CA THR A 359 8.43 -21.54 9.96
C THR A 359 7.31 -21.65 10.98
N TYR A 360 6.14 -21.06 10.68
CA TYR A 360 5.00 -21.15 11.58
C TYR A 360 4.55 -22.60 11.80
N ARG A 361 4.47 -23.40 10.74
CA ARG A 361 4.10 -24.81 10.84
C ARG A 361 5.03 -25.62 11.75
N LEU A 362 6.32 -25.33 11.72
CA LEU A 362 7.33 -25.99 12.55
C LEU A 362 7.30 -25.53 14.01
N THR A 363 6.95 -24.25 14.25
CA THR A 363 7.08 -23.63 15.58
C THR A 363 5.75 -23.54 16.34
N VAL A 364 4.60 -23.70 15.68
CA VAL A 364 3.28 -23.51 16.29
C VAL A 364 3.04 -24.39 17.51
N ASN A 365 3.47 -25.66 17.49
CA ASN A 365 3.26 -26.60 18.58
C ASN A 365 4.21 -26.38 19.78
N ILE A 366 5.34 -25.67 19.57
CA ILE A 366 6.38 -25.45 20.58
C ILE A 366 6.25 -24.05 21.18
N MET A 367 6.02 -23.05 20.34
CA MET A 367 6.07 -21.64 20.71
C MET A 367 4.72 -20.93 20.67
N GLY A 368 3.66 -21.59 20.17
CA GLY A 368 2.33 -20.96 20.06
C GLY A 368 2.37 -19.64 19.28
N ASN A 369 1.83 -18.55 19.88
CA ASN A 369 1.79 -17.23 19.25
C ASN A 369 3.19 -16.59 19.09
N HIS A 370 4.18 -16.93 19.93
CA HIS A 370 5.57 -16.50 19.70
C HIS A 370 6.14 -17.08 18.39
N GLY A 371 5.73 -18.31 18.02
CA GLY A 371 6.07 -18.91 16.73
C GLY A 371 5.50 -18.12 15.54
N LEU A 372 4.33 -17.51 15.70
CA LEU A 372 3.72 -16.64 14.68
C LEU A 372 4.53 -15.37 14.48
N TRP A 373 4.99 -14.73 15.57
CA TRP A 373 5.86 -13.56 15.51
C TRP A 373 7.24 -13.89 14.96
N LEU A 374 7.81 -15.03 15.36
CA LEU A 374 9.07 -15.52 14.80
C LEU A 374 8.97 -15.68 13.28
N ALA A 375 7.89 -16.30 12.80
CA ALA A 375 7.65 -16.45 11.37
C ALA A 375 7.53 -15.09 10.66
N GLN A 376 6.89 -14.09 11.28
CA GLN A 376 6.78 -12.74 10.74
C GLN A 376 8.14 -12.04 10.63
N ILE A 377 8.99 -12.12 11.65
CA ILE A 377 10.33 -11.54 11.63
C ILE A 377 11.21 -12.21 10.57
N ILE A 378 11.18 -13.54 10.51
CA ILE A 378 11.91 -14.30 9.47
C ILE A 378 11.40 -13.93 8.07
N TYR A 379 10.09 -13.78 7.89
CA TYR A 379 9.49 -13.36 6.63
C TYR A 379 10.00 -11.99 6.16
N LEU A 380 10.03 -10.99 7.05
CA LEU A 380 10.53 -9.65 6.74
C LEU A 380 12.01 -9.69 6.38
N SER A 381 12.81 -10.41 7.17
CA SER A 381 14.25 -10.57 6.93
C SER A 381 14.54 -11.31 5.63
N ALA A 382 13.82 -12.41 5.36
CA ALA A 382 13.98 -13.19 4.13
C ALA A 382 13.69 -12.37 2.88
N ARG A 383 12.66 -11.51 2.89
CA ARG A 383 12.38 -10.59 1.77
C ARG A 383 13.58 -9.70 1.49
N GLY A 384 14.13 -9.03 2.52
CA GLY A 384 15.27 -8.14 2.38
C GLY A 384 16.53 -8.87 1.89
N ILE A 385 16.82 -10.03 2.43
CA ILE A 385 17.99 -10.85 2.05
C ILE A 385 17.87 -11.33 0.60
N LEU A 386 16.73 -11.89 0.22
CA LEU A 386 16.48 -12.40 -1.13
C LEU A 386 16.55 -11.28 -2.19
N GLN A 387 15.99 -10.12 -1.89
CA GLN A 387 16.06 -8.94 -2.78
C GLN A 387 17.51 -8.42 -2.89
N THR A 388 18.25 -8.37 -1.78
CA THR A 388 19.67 -8.02 -1.80
C THR A 388 20.47 -9.00 -2.66
N GLY A 389 20.25 -10.30 -2.50
CA GLY A 389 20.88 -11.32 -3.34
C GLY A 389 20.53 -11.16 -4.83
N TRP A 390 19.26 -10.92 -5.13
CA TRP A 390 18.82 -10.68 -6.52
C TRP A 390 19.49 -9.46 -7.14
N TYR A 391 19.61 -8.36 -6.38
CA TYR A 391 20.30 -7.15 -6.82
C TYR A 391 21.76 -7.46 -7.17
N HIS A 392 22.49 -8.14 -6.28
CA HIS A 392 23.90 -8.46 -6.51
C HIS A 392 24.14 -9.41 -7.69
N ILE A 393 23.27 -10.40 -7.88
CA ILE A 393 23.44 -11.42 -8.93
C ILE A 393 23.01 -10.92 -10.30
N LYS A 394 21.86 -10.21 -10.38
CA LYS A 394 21.23 -9.89 -11.67
C LYS A 394 21.27 -8.42 -12.05
N LEU A 395 21.18 -7.50 -11.10
CA LEU A 395 21.12 -6.08 -11.41
C LEU A 395 22.49 -5.43 -11.40
N LYS A 396 23.33 -5.76 -10.43
CA LYS A 396 24.69 -5.18 -10.32
C LYS A 396 25.56 -5.52 -11.54
N ALA A 397 25.38 -6.71 -12.12
CA ALA A 397 26.08 -7.11 -13.35
C ALA A 397 25.73 -6.27 -14.59
N LEU A 398 24.57 -5.57 -14.59
CA LEU A 398 24.20 -4.64 -15.64
C LEU A 398 24.85 -3.26 -15.50
N PHE A 399 25.56 -3.03 -14.41
CA PHE A 399 26.19 -1.75 -14.04
C PHE A 399 27.70 -1.72 -14.31
N HIS A 400 28.23 -2.83 -14.82
CA HIS A 400 29.59 -2.99 -15.30
C HIS A 400 29.59 -3.21 -16.82
#